data_53fbf6b2f53fd4ae87b08240441e385c
#
_entry.id   53fbf6b2f53fd4ae87b08240441e385c
#
_cell.length_a   1.000
_cell.length_b   1.000
_cell.length_c   1.000
_cell.angle_alpha   90.00
_cell.angle_beta   90.00
_cell.angle_gamma   90.00
#
_symmetry.space_group_name_H-M   'P 1'
#
loop_
_entity.id
_entity.type
_entity.pdbx_description
1 polymer ?
#
loop_
_entity_poly.entity_id
_entity_poly.type
_entity_poly.pdbx_seq_one_letter_code
_entity_poly.pdbx_strand_id
1 'polypeptide(L)'
;PCTAAPGEVLLSPHEHNHYLYLVLGGELAVHLDSLEGSPVRLIGPGECAGEISFMDDLPPSAYVLALENTVLLRVHRRSMQLLTRSPQLMQNLAELLCQRVRLSDRLIINSEQNANIDKLTGSFNRRWLEHIYGRESARCALGGQPLSLLMLDVDRFKEYNDRHGHLAGDHALCLVVNTLGKLLRPADSLVRYGGEEFVVLLPEMTFGDAQNAAERLRRSLAEINSFHSPIGLLPGVTISIGVAPMRLNDDLDSLINVADRALYRAKEQGRNRVCG
;
A
#
# COMPACT_ATOMS: atom_id res chain seq x y z
N PRO A 1 13.15 38.75 14.74
CA PRO A 1 11.86 38.10 14.82
C PRO A 1 10.83 38.81 13.95
N CYS A 2 9.86 38.09 13.43
CA CYS A 2 8.69 38.57 12.71
C CYS A 2 7.47 37.75 13.17
N THR A 3 6.26 38.24 12.86
CA THR A 3 5.02 37.52 13.12
C THR A 3 4.32 37.21 11.81
N ALA A 4 3.67 36.06 11.74
CA ALA A 4 2.79 35.69 10.63
C ALA A 4 1.35 35.58 11.17
N ALA A 5 0.40 36.16 10.44
CA ALA A 5 -1.01 36.07 10.75
C ALA A 5 -1.62 34.71 10.34
N PRO A 6 -2.73 34.25 10.95
CA PRO A 6 -3.41 33.06 10.51
C PRO A 6 -3.76 33.10 9.02
N GLY A 7 -3.42 32.05 8.25
CA GLY A 7 -3.61 31.97 6.81
C GLY A 7 -2.54 32.66 5.96
N GLU A 8 -1.56 33.34 6.56
CA GLU A 8 -0.46 33.94 5.83
C GLU A 8 0.46 32.87 5.24
N VAL A 9 0.66 32.92 3.93
CA VAL A 9 1.56 32.00 3.19
C VAL A 9 2.98 32.51 3.27
N LEU A 10 3.85 31.75 3.91
CA LEU A 10 5.28 32.07 4.08
C LEU A 10 6.15 31.52 2.95
N LEU A 11 5.78 30.36 2.40
CA LEU A 11 6.48 29.68 1.32
C LEU A 11 5.48 29.20 0.27
N SER A 12 5.85 29.34 -1.00
CA SER A 12 5.07 28.90 -2.16
C SER A 12 5.98 28.25 -3.20
N PRO A 13 5.58 27.12 -3.84
CA PRO A 13 6.33 26.51 -4.93
C PRO A 13 6.50 27.41 -6.16
N HIS A 14 5.73 28.49 -6.26
CA HIS A 14 5.74 29.41 -7.38
C HIS A 14 6.67 30.60 -7.20
N GLU A 15 7.29 30.74 -6.03
CA GLU A 15 8.13 31.89 -5.68
C GLU A 15 9.46 31.44 -5.09
N HIS A 16 10.53 32.17 -5.41
CA HIS A 16 11.83 31.92 -4.79
C HIS A 16 11.82 32.30 -3.31
N ASN A 17 12.35 31.42 -2.48
CA ASN A 17 12.51 31.68 -1.06
C ASN A 17 13.94 32.07 -0.72
N HIS A 18 14.09 33.21 -0.04
CA HIS A 18 15.37 33.71 0.42
C HIS A 18 15.57 33.58 1.94
N TYR A 19 14.69 32.88 2.65
CA TYR A 19 14.66 32.87 4.09
C TYR A 19 14.57 31.46 4.67
N LEU A 20 15.27 31.24 5.76
CA LEU A 20 15.03 30.18 6.69
C LEU A 20 14.17 30.74 7.82
N TYR A 21 13.07 30.07 8.13
CA TYR A 21 12.15 30.43 9.21
C TYR A 21 12.29 29.45 10.36
N LEU A 22 12.63 29.93 11.57
CA LEU A 22 12.60 29.13 12.80
C LEU A 22 11.35 29.55 13.59
N VAL A 23 10.52 28.58 13.95
CA VAL A 23 9.31 28.81 14.75
C VAL A 23 9.70 29.01 16.21
N LEU A 24 9.35 30.17 16.77
CA LEU A 24 9.56 30.50 18.18
C LEU A 24 8.28 30.28 19.00
N GLY A 25 7.12 30.40 18.39
CA GLY A 25 5.80 30.18 19.01
C GLY A 25 4.72 30.16 17.94
N GLY A 26 3.64 29.42 18.16
CA GLY A 26 2.60 29.18 17.17
C GLY A 26 2.87 27.94 16.33
N GLU A 27 2.14 27.76 15.23
CA GLU A 27 2.18 26.56 14.39
C GLU A 27 2.03 26.90 12.91
N LEU A 28 2.81 26.23 12.06
CA LEU A 28 2.74 26.31 10.60
C LEU A 28 2.22 25.00 10.02
N ALA A 29 1.48 25.07 8.91
CA ALA A 29 1.02 23.91 8.14
C ALA A 29 1.77 23.82 6.81
N VAL A 30 2.12 22.58 6.42
CA VAL A 30 2.75 22.27 5.13
C VAL A 30 1.74 21.56 4.23
N HIS A 31 1.55 22.09 3.02
CA HIS A 31 0.67 21.53 1.98
C HIS A 31 1.47 21.30 0.68
N LEU A 32 1.27 20.14 0.03
CA LEU A 32 2.05 19.79 -1.17
C LEU A 32 1.47 20.43 -2.45
N ASP A 33 0.21 20.12 -2.77
CA ASP A 33 -0.36 20.45 -4.08
C ASP A 33 -1.28 21.68 -4.06
N SER A 34 -2.01 21.90 -2.98
CA SER A 34 -2.94 23.04 -2.83
C SER A 34 -3.14 23.39 -1.37
N LEU A 35 -3.62 24.62 -1.13
CA LEU A 35 -3.93 25.10 0.22
C LEU A 35 -5.27 24.60 0.77
N GLU A 36 -6.11 23.93 -0.06
CA GLU A 36 -7.45 23.49 0.31
C GLU A 36 -7.49 22.09 0.95
N GLY A 37 -6.38 21.35 0.93
CA GLY A 37 -6.28 19.99 1.47
C GLY A 37 -5.88 19.96 2.95
N SER A 38 -5.95 18.76 3.56
CA SER A 38 -5.35 18.54 4.87
C SER A 38 -3.84 18.72 4.81
N PRO A 39 -3.21 19.38 5.80
CA PRO A 39 -1.78 19.54 5.84
C PRO A 39 -1.08 18.17 5.95
N VAL A 40 -0.01 17.99 5.20
CA VAL A 40 0.82 16.77 5.29
C VAL A 40 1.71 16.78 6.53
N ARG A 41 1.93 17.96 7.09
CA ARG A 41 2.76 18.14 8.29
C ARG A 41 2.43 19.45 8.99
N LEU A 42 2.61 19.44 10.31
CA LEU A 42 2.66 20.63 11.16
C LEU A 42 4.11 20.90 11.58
N ILE A 43 4.45 22.20 11.76
CA ILE A 43 5.76 22.67 12.20
C ILE A 43 5.54 23.57 13.42
N GLY A 44 6.03 23.11 14.56
CA GLY A 44 5.88 23.78 15.84
C GLY A 44 7.14 24.50 16.34
N PRO A 45 7.11 25.03 17.57
CA PRO A 45 8.23 25.74 18.18
C PRO A 45 9.52 24.88 18.24
N GLY A 46 10.64 25.48 17.85
CA GLY A 46 11.95 24.82 17.77
C GLY A 46 12.21 24.14 16.42
N GLU A 47 11.22 24.03 15.56
CA GLU A 47 11.38 23.52 14.20
C GLU A 47 11.56 24.65 13.19
N CYS A 48 11.97 24.29 11.95
CA CYS A 48 12.14 25.30 10.89
C CYS A 48 11.42 24.94 9.60
N ALA A 49 11.21 25.96 8.75
CA ALA A 49 10.66 25.85 7.41
C ALA A 49 11.55 26.59 6.39
N GLY A 50 11.57 26.10 5.16
CA GLY A 50 12.32 26.70 4.06
C GLY A 50 13.80 26.34 4.02
N GLU A 51 14.25 25.36 4.81
CA GLU A 51 15.65 24.94 4.91
C GLU A 51 16.17 24.38 3.57
N ILE A 52 15.35 23.68 2.81
CA ILE A 52 15.76 23.08 1.53
C ILE A 52 16.03 24.19 0.53
N SER A 53 15.02 25.03 0.24
CA SER A 53 15.15 26.15 -0.70
C SER A 53 16.18 27.21 -0.24
N PHE A 54 16.40 27.34 1.06
CA PHE A 54 17.48 28.15 1.62
C PHE A 54 18.87 27.61 1.27
N MET A 55 19.03 26.29 1.17
CA MET A 55 20.30 25.64 0.88
C MET A 55 20.58 25.52 -0.64
N ASP A 56 19.61 25.08 -1.42
CA ASP A 56 19.79 24.74 -2.83
C ASP A 56 19.44 25.88 -3.81
N ASP A 57 18.82 26.98 -3.31
CA ASP A 57 18.38 28.14 -4.10
C ASP A 57 17.26 27.83 -5.11
N LEU A 58 16.55 26.72 -4.92
CA LEU A 58 15.40 26.36 -5.72
C LEU A 58 14.09 26.86 -5.06
N PRO A 59 13.00 27.00 -5.80
CA PRO A 59 11.69 27.26 -5.21
C PRO A 59 11.31 26.20 -4.17
N PRO A 60 10.54 26.55 -3.12
CA PRO A 60 10.08 25.59 -2.13
C PRO A 60 9.28 24.45 -2.79
N SER A 61 9.40 23.25 -2.26
CA SER A 61 8.68 22.06 -2.74
C SER A 61 7.23 21.99 -2.25
N ALA A 62 6.82 22.90 -1.34
CA ALA A 62 5.53 22.88 -0.68
C ALA A 62 5.09 24.28 -0.27
N TYR A 63 3.80 24.47 -0.09
CA TYR A 63 3.26 25.65 0.58
C TYR A 63 3.46 25.51 2.08
N VAL A 64 3.82 26.62 2.73
CA VAL A 64 3.86 26.73 4.19
C VAL A 64 3.07 27.96 4.60
N LEU A 65 2.05 27.77 5.44
CA LEU A 65 1.21 28.84 5.94
C LEU A 65 1.08 28.77 7.46
N ALA A 66 0.80 29.91 8.09
CA ALA A 66 0.54 29.98 9.52
C ALA A 66 -0.90 29.54 9.83
N LEU A 67 -1.07 28.61 10.78
CA LEU A 67 -2.41 28.20 11.26
C LEU A 67 -2.97 29.17 12.29
N GLU A 68 -2.09 29.82 13.04
CA GLU A 68 -2.41 30.79 14.09
C GLU A 68 -1.40 31.95 14.07
N ASN A 69 -1.52 32.90 14.96
CA ASN A 69 -0.51 33.94 15.14
C ASN A 69 0.83 33.32 15.52
N THR A 70 1.77 33.29 14.58
CA THR A 70 3.04 32.55 14.71
C THR A 70 4.20 33.55 14.80
N VAL A 71 5.04 33.36 15.80
CA VAL A 71 6.27 34.15 16.01
C VAL A 71 7.45 33.39 15.40
N LEU A 72 8.18 34.04 14.50
CA LEU A 72 9.25 33.45 13.72
C LEU A 72 10.57 34.22 13.89
N LEU A 73 11.69 33.50 13.85
CA LEU A 73 13.01 34.07 13.54
C LEU A 73 13.28 33.85 12.07
N ARG A 74 13.36 34.92 11.30
CA ARG A 74 13.65 34.90 9.88
C ARG A 74 15.12 35.19 9.62
N VAL A 75 15.82 34.24 8.98
CA VAL A 75 17.25 34.36 8.61
C VAL A 75 17.36 34.46 7.10
N HIS A 76 17.89 35.57 6.60
CA HIS A 76 18.04 35.79 5.17
C HIS A 76 19.26 35.01 4.64
N ARG A 77 19.15 34.46 3.42
CA ARG A 77 20.21 33.70 2.74
C ARG A 77 21.57 34.41 2.66
N ARG A 78 21.56 35.73 2.57
CA ARG A 78 22.81 36.53 2.62
C ARG A 78 23.63 36.28 3.90
N SER A 79 23.00 35.79 4.96
CA SER A 79 23.64 35.42 6.21
C SER A 79 24.29 34.01 6.19
N MET A 80 24.20 33.28 5.07
CA MET A 80 24.75 31.93 4.92
C MET A 80 26.26 31.89 5.29
N GLN A 81 27.04 32.89 4.86
CA GLN A 81 28.47 32.97 5.20
C GLN A 81 28.72 33.07 6.70
N LEU A 82 27.80 33.63 7.49
CA LEU A 82 27.91 33.66 8.95
C LEU A 82 27.55 32.30 9.54
N LEU A 83 26.56 31.60 8.99
CA LEU A 83 26.18 30.26 9.43
C LEU A 83 27.29 29.24 9.16
N THR A 84 27.95 29.31 8.01
CA THR A 84 29.07 28.40 7.63
C THR A 84 30.31 28.57 8.52
N ARG A 85 30.44 29.69 9.23
CA ARG A 85 31.53 29.89 10.21
C ARG A 85 31.32 29.12 11.52
N SER A 86 30.12 28.63 11.77
CA SER A 86 29.80 27.83 12.96
C SER A 86 29.66 26.34 12.60
N PRO A 87 30.62 25.49 12.90
CA PRO A 87 30.52 24.06 12.65
C PRO A 87 29.26 23.45 13.31
N GLN A 88 28.90 23.91 14.49
CA GLN A 88 27.72 23.42 15.22
C GLN A 88 26.40 23.75 14.48
N LEU A 89 26.27 24.97 13.94
CA LEU A 89 25.08 25.32 13.17
C LEU A 89 24.97 24.51 11.89
N MET A 90 26.09 24.29 11.22
CA MET A 90 26.13 23.43 10.01
C MET A 90 25.79 21.97 10.35
N GLN A 91 26.28 21.45 11.46
CA GLN A 91 25.94 20.11 11.91
C GLN A 91 24.44 19.99 12.24
N ASN A 92 23.89 20.93 12.99
CA ASN A 92 22.46 20.95 13.31
C ASN A 92 21.58 21.00 12.04
N LEU A 93 21.98 21.79 11.04
CA LEU A 93 21.28 21.90 9.78
C LEU A 93 21.36 20.57 8.98
N ALA A 94 22.54 19.94 8.95
CA ALA A 94 22.73 18.62 8.32
C ALA A 94 21.90 17.54 9.02
N GLU A 95 21.86 17.52 10.35
CA GLU A 95 21.03 16.58 11.13
C GLU A 95 19.55 16.77 10.82
N LEU A 96 19.08 18.01 10.72
CA LEU A 96 17.72 18.35 10.35
C LEU A 96 17.38 17.84 8.94
N LEU A 97 18.24 18.05 7.94
CA LEU A 97 18.04 17.55 6.58
C LEU A 97 18.02 16.01 6.55
N CYS A 98 18.90 15.35 7.31
CA CYS A 98 18.88 13.89 7.45
C CYS A 98 17.57 13.39 8.06
N GLN A 99 17.04 14.08 9.07
CA GLN A 99 15.72 13.74 9.65
C GLN A 99 14.59 13.90 8.62
N ARG A 100 14.63 14.96 7.79
CA ARG A 100 13.66 15.17 6.70
C ARG A 100 13.69 14.04 5.68
N VAL A 101 14.85 13.65 5.21
CA VAL A 101 15.02 12.53 4.28
C VAL A 101 14.43 11.25 4.87
N ARG A 102 14.81 10.91 6.11
CA ARG A 102 14.27 9.71 6.78
C ARG A 102 12.74 9.74 6.95
N LEU A 103 12.17 10.90 7.22
CA LEU A 103 10.72 11.05 7.31
C LEU A 103 10.06 10.85 5.95
N SER A 104 10.63 11.44 4.90
CA SER A 104 10.17 11.30 3.51
C SER A 104 10.23 9.84 3.07
N ASP A 105 11.33 9.13 3.33
CA ASP A 105 11.49 7.70 3.04
C ASP A 105 10.40 6.86 3.74
N ARG A 106 10.12 7.15 5.01
CA ARG A 106 9.05 6.45 5.76
C ARG A 106 7.67 6.70 5.17
N LEU A 107 7.38 7.92 4.73
CA LEU A 107 6.11 8.26 4.10
C LEU A 107 5.97 7.56 2.74
N ILE A 108 7.04 7.48 1.94
CA ILE A 108 7.06 6.75 0.67
C ILE A 108 6.82 5.26 0.91
N ILE A 109 7.57 4.64 1.84
CA ILE A 109 7.42 3.21 2.18
C ILE A 109 5.99 2.91 2.66
N ASN A 110 5.44 3.73 3.55
CA ASN A 110 4.07 3.57 4.04
C ASN A 110 3.04 3.76 2.93
N SER A 111 3.26 4.72 2.03
CA SER A 111 2.40 4.96 0.86
C SER A 111 2.42 3.77 -0.10
N GLU A 112 3.60 3.23 -0.39
CA GLU A 112 3.75 2.03 -1.23
C GLU A 112 3.13 0.79 -0.59
N GLN A 113 3.33 0.58 0.71
CA GLN A 113 2.70 -0.52 1.44
C GLN A 113 1.17 -0.40 1.42
N ASN A 114 0.63 0.79 1.70
CA ASN A 114 -0.82 1.02 1.63
C ASN A 114 -1.37 0.92 0.20
N ALA A 115 -0.57 1.26 -0.81
CA ALA A 115 -0.96 1.12 -2.22
C ALA A 115 -1.01 -0.34 -2.70
N ASN A 116 -0.40 -1.28 -1.97
CA ASN A 116 -0.31 -2.69 -2.33
C ASN A 116 -1.29 -3.60 -1.58
N ILE A 117 -2.03 -3.05 -0.62
CA ILE A 117 -2.99 -3.79 0.21
C ILE A 117 -4.42 -3.45 -0.21
N ASP A 118 -5.29 -4.45 -0.26
CA ASP A 118 -6.74 -4.26 -0.39
C ASP A 118 -7.33 -3.80 0.95
N LYS A 119 -7.98 -2.63 0.94
CA LYS A 119 -8.48 -1.97 2.16
C LYS A 119 -9.61 -2.73 2.87
N LEU A 120 -10.37 -3.55 2.16
CA LEU A 120 -11.45 -4.34 2.74
C LEU A 120 -10.94 -5.58 3.44
N THR A 121 -10.11 -6.36 2.74
CA THR A 121 -9.73 -7.70 3.17
C THR A 121 -8.38 -7.78 3.88
N GLY A 122 -7.53 -6.77 3.71
CA GLY A 122 -6.15 -6.77 4.22
C GLY A 122 -5.19 -7.69 3.44
N SER A 123 -5.65 -8.38 2.39
CA SER A 123 -4.78 -9.11 1.47
C SER A 123 -4.01 -8.17 0.55
N PHE A 124 -3.06 -8.69 -0.19
CA PHE A 124 -2.48 -7.91 -1.27
C PHE A 124 -3.51 -7.59 -2.35
N ASN A 125 -3.29 -6.52 -3.12
CA ASN A 125 -4.13 -6.14 -4.25
C ASN A 125 -3.50 -6.54 -5.60
N ARG A 126 -4.22 -6.35 -6.71
CA ARG A 126 -3.79 -6.67 -8.07
C ARG A 126 -2.44 -6.03 -8.45
N ARG A 127 -2.20 -4.78 -8.01
CA ARG A 127 -0.93 -4.07 -8.30
C ARG A 127 0.27 -4.78 -7.68
N TRP A 128 0.12 -5.33 -6.49
CA TRP A 128 1.16 -6.14 -5.85
C TRP A 128 1.45 -7.41 -6.63
N LEU A 129 0.44 -8.06 -7.23
CA LEU A 129 0.63 -9.28 -8.02
C LEU A 129 1.58 -9.06 -9.18
N GLU A 130 1.45 -7.97 -9.92
CA GLU A 130 2.35 -7.63 -11.03
C GLU A 130 3.80 -7.51 -10.56
N HIS A 131 4.00 -6.82 -9.43
CA HIS A 131 5.32 -6.63 -8.84
C HIS A 131 5.95 -7.94 -8.33
N ILE A 132 5.20 -8.72 -7.54
CA ILE A 132 5.71 -9.96 -6.94
C ILE A 132 5.94 -11.05 -7.98
N TYR A 133 5.10 -11.13 -9.01
CA TYR A 133 5.27 -12.09 -10.09
C TYR A 133 6.60 -11.87 -10.83
N GLY A 134 6.94 -10.65 -11.21
CA GLY A 134 8.20 -10.34 -11.88
C GLY A 134 9.42 -10.79 -11.08
N ARG A 135 9.39 -10.60 -9.77
CA ARG A 135 10.46 -11.02 -8.85
C ARG A 135 10.53 -12.55 -8.71
N GLU A 136 9.40 -13.19 -8.39
CA GLU A 136 9.37 -14.62 -8.11
C GLU A 136 9.54 -15.49 -9.38
N SER A 137 9.00 -15.07 -10.51
CA SER A 137 9.20 -15.78 -11.78
C SER A 137 10.68 -15.78 -12.20
N ALA A 138 11.36 -14.64 -12.08
CA ALA A 138 12.80 -14.55 -12.36
C ALA A 138 13.61 -15.40 -11.36
N ARG A 139 13.28 -15.37 -10.06
CA ARG A 139 13.95 -16.16 -9.04
C ARG A 139 13.78 -17.65 -9.27
N CYS A 140 12.56 -18.10 -9.56
CA CYS A 140 12.27 -19.51 -9.84
C CYS A 140 12.95 -19.98 -11.13
N ALA A 141 12.93 -19.16 -12.18
CA ALA A 141 13.58 -19.50 -13.45
C ALA A 141 15.10 -19.64 -13.28
N LEU A 142 15.76 -18.73 -12.58
CA LEU A 142 17.20 -18.80 -12.31
C LEU A 142 17.58 -20.01 -11.44
N GLY A 143 16.73 -20.37 -10.48
CA GLY A 143 16.95 -21.52 -9.59
C GLY A 143 16.47 -22.86 -10.16
N GLY A 144 15.87 -22.90 -11.36
CA GLY A 144 15.23 -24.11 -11.92
C GLY A 144 14.06 -24.60 -11.07
N GLN A 145 13.44 -23.71 -10.28
CA GLN A 145 12.34 -24.06 -9.38
C GLN A 145 10.98 -23.83 -10.06
N PRO A 146 9.98 -24.68 -9.79
CA PRO A 146 8.65 -24.50 -10.33
C PRO A 146 7.96 -23.29 -9.68
N LEU A 147 7.00 -22.70 -10.38
CA LEU A 147 6.08 -21.70 -9.86
C LEU A 147 4.67 -22.04 -10.35
N SER A 148 3.69 -21.96 -9.47
CA SER A 148 2.29 -22.18 -9.80
C SER A 148 1.42 -21.01 -9.35
N LEU A 149 0.28 -20.86 -10.01
CA LEU A 149 -0.73 -19.85 -9.70
C LEU A 149 -2.09 -20.51 -9.51
N LEU A 150 -2.81 -20.06 -8.50
CA LEU A 150 -4.23 -20.38 -8.29
C LEU A 150 -5.06 -19.17 -8.63
N MET A 151 -6.10 -19.35 -9.42
CA MET A 151 -7.19 -18.38 -9.60
C MET A 151 -8.42 -18.88 -8.85
N LEU A 152 -8.95 -18.07 -7.95
CA LEU A 152 -10.05 -18.42 -7.06
C LEU A 152 -11.21 -17.45 -7.24
N ASP A 153 -12.43 -17.96 -7.07
CA ASP A 153 -13.65 -17.15 -7.11
C ASP A 153 -14.65 -17.67 -6.06
N VAL A 154 -15.30 -16.73 -5.37
CA VAL A 154 -16.30 -17.07 -4.35
C VAL A 154 -17.60 -17.49 -5.03
N ASP A 155 -17.99 -18.74 -4.81
CA ASP A 155 -19.13 -19.34 -5.47
C ASP A 155 -20.44 -18.60 -5.14
N ARG A 156 -21.19 -18.21 -6.20
CA ARG A 156 -22.50 -17.55 -6.11
C ARG A 156 -22.48 -16.26 -5.26
N PHE A 157 -21.39 -15.52 -5.30
CA PHE A 157 -21.22 -14.33 -4.45
C PHE A 157 -22.29 -13.26 -4.71
N LYS A 158 -22.73 -13.08 -5.96
CA LYS A 158 -23.83 -12.18 -6.26
C LYS A 158 -25.13 -12.61 -5.56
N GLU A 159 -25.50 -13.91 -5.62
CA GLU A 159 -26.68 -14.44 -4.93
C GLU A 159 -26.57 -14.27 -3.40
N TYR A 160 -25.35 -14.43 -2.88
CA TYR A 160 -25.07 -14.19 -1.46
C TYR A 160 -25.34 -12.73 -1.08
N ASN A 161 -24.84 -11.78 -1.86
CA ASN A 161 -25.08 -10.35 -1.65
C ASN A 161 -26.56 -9.98 -1.80
N ASP A 162 -27.25 -10.52 -2.80
CA ASP A 162 -28.67 -10.26 -3.03
C ASP A 162 -29.54 -10.75 -1.86
N ARG A 163 -29.14 -11.84 -1.19
CA ARG A 163 -29.86 -12.43 -0.05
C ARG A 163 -29.51 -11.81 1.30
N HIS A 164 -28.24 -11.47 1.53
CA HIS A 164 -27.73 -11.09 2.86
C HIS A 164 -27.26 -9.64 2.94
N GLY A 165 -27.22 -8.93 1.79
CA GLY A 165 -26.73 -7.56 1.67
C GLY A 165 -25.23 -7.47 1.43
N HIS A 166 -24.76 -6.36 0.84
CA HIS A 166 -23.35 -6.13 0.49
C HIS A 166 -22.41 -6.16 1.71
N LEU A 167 -22.88 -5.67 2.87
CA LEU A 167 -22.07 -5.70 4.09
C LEU A 167 -21.77 -7.14 4.55
N ALA A 168 -22.74 -8.06 4.37
CA ALA A 168 -22.52 -9.48 4.64
C ALA A 168 -21.51 -10.09 3.66
N GLY A 169 -21.57 -9.68 2.37
CA GLY A 169 -20.57 -10.06 1.38
C GLY A 169 -19.17 -9.58 1.72
N ASP A 170 -19.02 -8.36 2.19
CA ASP A 170 -17.74 -7.82 2.65
C ASP A 170 -17.15 -8.67 3.79
N HIS A 171 -17.97 -9.06 4.76
CA HIS A 171 -17.55 -9.96 5.83
C HIS A 171 -17.21 -11.37 5.33
N ALA A 172 -17.92 -11.87 4.31
CA ALA A 172 -17.59 -13.15 3.69
C ALA A 172 -16.24 -13.11 2.96
N LEU A 173 -15.91 -12.01 2.25
CA LEU A 173 -14.58 -11.83 1.65
C LEU A 173 -13.46 -11.76 2.70
N CYS A 174 -13.70 -11.09 3.82
CA CYS A 174 -12.76 -11.08 4.94
C CYS A 174 -12.59 -12.49 5.54
N LEU A 175 -13.67 -13.28 5.66
CA LEU A 175 -13.59 -14.68 6.09
C LEU A 175 -12.71 -15.50 5.15
N VAL A 176 -12.89 -15.36 3.82
CA VAL A 176 -12.06 -16.05 2.83
C VAL A 176 -10.59 -15.75 3.07
N VAL A 177 -10.20 -14.47 3.11
CA VAL A 177 -8.80 -14.08 3.29
C VAL A 177 -8.23 -14.58 4.62
N ASN A 178 -8.97 -14.44 5.72
CA ASN A 178 -8.53 -14.91 7.05
C ASN A 178 -8.36 -16.44 7.13
N THR A 179 -9.20 -17.18 6.41
CA THR A 179 -9.13 -18.65 6.39
C THR A 179 -7.98 -19.11 5.51
N LEU A 180 -7.87 -18.58 4.29
CA LEU A 180 -6.82 -18.98 3.36
C LEU A 180 -5.43 -18.54 3.85
N GLY A 181 -5.31 -17.32 4.36
CA GLY A 181 -4.03 -16.77 4.84
C GLY A 181 -3.37 -17.60 5.95
N LYS A 182 -4.15 -18.26 6.81
CA LYS A 182 -3.63 -19.14 7.87
C LYS A 182 -3.03 -20.46 7.34
N LEU A 183 -3.37 -20.83 6.11
CA LEU A 183 -2.96 -22.09 5.48
C LEU A 183 -1.83 -21.92 4.47
N LEU A 184 -1.53 -20.68 4.11
CA LEU A 184 -0.47 -20.33 3.17
C LEU A 184 0.87 -20.22 3.88
N ARG A 185 1.96 -20.52 3.16
CA ARG A 185 3.33 -20.36 3.64
C ARG A 185 3.74 -18.88 3.57
N PRO A 186 4.76 -18.46 4.33
CA PRO A 186 5.29 -17.09 4.25
C PRO A 186 5.77 -16.67 2.84
N ALA A 187 6.15 -17.64 1.98
CA ALA A 187 6.56 -17.40 0.61
C ALA A 187 5.37 -17.25 -0.36
N ASP A 188 4.18 -17.71 0.03
CA ASP A 188 2.99 -17.63 -0.81
C ASP A 188 2.36 -16.24 -0.72
N SER A 189 1.76 -15.76 -1.80
CA SER A 189 1.12 -14.44 -1.83
C SER A 189 -0.36 -14.57 -2.15
N LEU A 190 -1.23 -14.13 -1.23
CA LEU A 190 -2.68 -14.06 -1.42
C LEU A 190 -3.06 -12.63 -1.84
N VAL A 191 -3.68 -12.52 -2.99
CA VAL A 191 -4.01 -11.27 -3.67
C VAL A 191 -5.51 -11.22 -3.96
N ARG A 192 -6.17 -10.12 -3.64
CA ARG A 192 -7.51 -9.84 -4.16
C ARG A 192 -7.37 -9.25 -5.55
N TYR A 193 -7.78 -10.03 -6.57
CA TYR A 193 -7.60 -9.68 -7.98
C TYR A 193 -8.75 -8.86 -8.54
N GLY A 194 -9.97 -9.14 -8.10
CA GLY A 194 -11.20 -8.47 -8.48
C GLY A 194 -12.18 -8.37 -7.31
N GLY A 195 -13.46 -8.16 -7.59
CA GLY A 195 -14.52 -8.04 -6.57
C GLY A 195 -14.57 -9.23 -5.62
N GLU A 196 -14.76 -10.42 -6.19
CA GLU A 196 -14.89 -11.71 -5.49
C GLU A 196 -13.81 -12.71 -5.91
N GLU A 197 -12.83 -12.24 -6.70
CA GLU A 197 -11.76 -13.03 -7.27
C GLU A 197 -10.45 -12.84 -6.51
N PHE A 198 -9.76 -13.94 -6.28
CA PHE A 198 -8.46 -13.96 -5.61
C PHE A 198 -7.45 -14.72 -6.44
N VAL A 199 -6.19 -14.35 -6.29
CA VAL A 199 -5.04 -15.07 -6.85
C VAL A 199 -4.13 -15.49 -5.71
N VAL A 200 -3.62 -16.72 -5.76
CA VAL A 200 -2.52 -17.17 -4.91
C VAL A 200 -1.33 -17.51 -5.77
N LEU A 201 -0.22 -16.82 -5.54
CA LEU A 201 1.06 -17.13 -6.17
C LEU A 201 1.83 -18.09 -5.26
N LEU A 202 2.29 -19.21 -5.83
CA LEU A 202 2.92 -20.32 -5.11
C LEU A 202 4.34 -20.57 -5.66
N PRO A 203 5.35 -19.82 -5.20
CA PRO A 203 6.75 -20.08 -5.58
C PRO A 203 7.22 -21.44 -5.09
N GLU A 204 8.10 -22.08 -5.87
CA GLU A 204 8.71 -23.38 -5.56
C GLU A 204 7.68 -24.50 -5.33
N MET A 205 6.51 -24.40 -5.98
CA MET A 205 5.49 -25.45 -5.98
C MET A 205 5.29 -26.02 -7.36
N THR A 206 5.38 -27.35 -7.44
CA THR A 206 4.99 -28.10 -8.64
C THR A 206 3.48 -28.02 -8.85
N PHE A 207 3.02 -28.36 -10.07
CA PHE A 207 1.60 -28.41 -10.37
C PHE A 207 0.82 -29.33 -9.41
N GLY A 208 1.35 -30.52 -9.11
CA GLY A 208 0.71 -31.46 -8.19
C GLY A 208 0.63 -30.94 -6.75
N ASP A 209 1.69 -30.31 -6.27
CA ASP A 209 1.69 -29.70 -4.93
C ASP A 209 0.72 -28.52 -4.85
N ALA A 210 0.64 -27.72 -5.93
CA ALA A 210 -0.31 -26.60 -6.02
C ALA A 210 -1.77 -27.10 -6.04
N GLN A 211 -2.07 -28.22 -6.73
CA GLN A 211 -3.39 -28.84 -6.68
C GLN A 211 -3.75 -29.33 -5.27
N ASN A 212 -2.81 -29.94 -4.55
CA ASN A 212 -3.00 -30.36 -3.17
C ASN A 212 -3.21 -29.17 -2.23
N ALA A 213 -2.44 -28.11 -2.42
CA ALA A 213 -2.63 -26.84 -1.69
C ALA A 213 -4.01 -26.23 -1.97
N ALA A 214 -4.41 -26.14 -3.22
CA ALA A 214 -5.72 -25.63 -3.63
C ALA A 214 -6.87 -26.43 -2.99
N GLU A 215 -6.79 -27.76 -3.00
CA GLU A 215 -7.82 -28.61 -2.40
C GLU A 215 -7.90 -28.45 -0.86
N ARG A 216 -6.75 -28.26 -0.19
CA ARG A 216 -6.72 -27.93 1.24
C ARG A 216 -7.39 -26.59 1.53
N LEU A 217 -7.11 -25.55 0.74
CA LEU A 217 -7.73 -24.23 0.86
C LEU A 217 -9.25 -24.31 0.68
N ARG A 218 -9.69 -24.97 -0.41
CA ARG A 218 -11.11 -25.19 -0.71
C ARG A 218 -11.86 -25.89 0.41
N ARG A 219 -11.32 -27.04 0.91
CA ARG A 219 -11.94 -27.82 1.99
C ARG A 219 -12.09 -27.01 3.26
N SER A 220 -11.01 -26.33 3.69
CA SER A 220 -11.03 -25.55 4.92
C SER A 220 -12.10 -24.45 4.91
N LEU A 221 -12.35 -23.83 3.76
CA LEU A 221 -13.41 -22.85 3.65
C LEU A 221 -14.79 -23.51 3.60
N ALA A 222 -14.94 -24.62 2.85
CA ALA A 222 -16.21 -25.35 2.72
C ALA A 222 -16.69 -25.99 4.04
N GLU A 223 -15.79 -26.24 5.00
CA GLU A 223 -16.13 -26.74 6.33
C GLU A 223 -16.78 -25.67 7.24
N ILE A 224 -16.69 -24.40 6.87
CA ILE A 224 -17.29 -23.29 7.63
C ILE A 224 -18.75 -23.12 7.20
N ASN A 225 -19.68 -23.74 7.89
CA ASN A 225 -21.10 -23.62 7.59
C ASN A 225 -21.66 -22.23 7.96
N SER A 226 -21.14 -21.60 9.00
CA SER A 226 -21.52 -20.26 9.45
C SER A 226 -20.39 -19.62 10.25
N PHE A 227 -20.38 -18.28 10.30
CA PHE A 227 -19.39 -17.51 11.04
C PHE A 227 -20.00 -16.29 11.73
N HIS A 228 -19.42 -15.87 12.83
CA HIS A 228 -19.81 -14.65 13.54
C HIS A 228 -19.22 -13.41 12.87
N SER A 229 -20.04 -12.41 12.66
CA SER A 229 -19.66 -11.09 12.15
C SER A 229 -20.23 -9.99 13.06
N PRO A 230 -19.78 -8.74 12.93
CA PRO A 230 -20.36 -7.61 13.68
C PRO A 230 -21.86 -7.40 13.44
N ILE A 231 -22.38 -7.91 12.31
CA ILE A 231 -23.82 -7.80 11.96
C ILE A 231 -24.62 -9.08 12.31
N GLY A 232 -23.99 -10.06 12.95
CA GLY A 232 -24.63 -11.29 13.38
C GLY A 232 -24.02 -12.55 12.79
N LEU A 233 -24.72 -13.67 12.93
CA LEU A 233 -24.33 -14.97 12.37
C LEU A 233 -24.65 -15.01 10.87
N LEU A 234 -23.63 -15.24 10.04
CA LEU A 234 -23.73 -15.32 8.58
C LEU A 234 -23.41 -16.74 8.10
N PRO A 235 -24.01 -17.20 6.99
CA PRO A 235 -23.66 -18.47 6.37
C PRO A 235 -22.25 -18.40 5.77
N GLY A 236 -21.55 -19.54 5.76
CA GLY A 236 -20.28 -19.70 5.09
C GLY A 236 -20.42 -19.63 3.56
N VAL A 237 -19.27 -19.53 2.88
CA VAL A 237 -19.18 -19.52 1.42
C VAL A 237 -18.24 -20.62 0.94
N THR A 238 -18.35 -21.00 -0.31
CA THR A 238 -17.40 -21.92 -0.96
C THR A 238 -16.64 -21.18 -2.05
N ILE A 239 -15.54 -21.79 -2.52
CA ILE A 239 -14.73 -21.27 -3.62
C ILE A 239 -14.51 -22.33 -4.69
N SER A 240 -14.46 -21.89 -5.93
CA SER A 240 -13.93 -22.66 -7.04
C SER A 240 -12.50 -22.22 -7.35
N ILE A 241 -11.64 -23.14 -7.73
CA ILE A 241 -10.20 -22.87 -7.91
C ILE A 241 -9.72 -23.44 -9.24
N GLY A 242 -9.04 -22.60 -10.03
CA GLY A 242 -8.24 -22.99 -11.19
C GLY A 242 -6.76 -22.98 -10.87
N VAL A 243 -6.03 -24.02 -11.28
CA VAL A 243 -4.60 -24.18 -11.04
C VAL A 243 -3.83 -24.11 -12.36
N ALA A 244 -2.77 -23.31 -12.40
CA ALA A 244 -1.88 -23.22 -13.56
C ALA A 244 -0.40 -23.29 -13.13
N PRO A 245 0.42 -24.17 -13.71
CA PRO A 245 1.87 -24.11 -13.55
C PRO A 245 2.46 -23.10 -14.53
N MET A 246 3.46 -22.34 -14.10
CA MET A 246 4.25 -21.48 -14.95
C MET A 246 5.10 -22.32 -15.93
N ARG A 247 5.06 -21.98 -17.20
CA ARG A 247 5.92 -22.53 -18.24
C ARG A 247 7.06 -21.56 -18.55
N LEU A 248 8.04 -22.06 -19.25
CA LEU A 248 9.15 -21.23 -19.70
C LEU A 248 8.62 -20.09 -20.60
N ASN A 249 9.00 -18.87 -20.29
CA ASN A 249 8.59 -17.63 -20.98
C ASN A 249 7.09 -17.23 -20.82
N ASP A 250 6.35 -17.84 -19.89
CA ASP A 250 5.03 -17.32 -19.56
C ASP A 250 5.15 -15.93 -18.91
N ASP A 251 4.38 -14.98 -19.40
CA ASP A 251 4.10 -13.74 -18.66
C ASP A 251 2.92 -13.95 -17.69
N LEU A 252 2.67 -12.96 -16.86
CA LEU A 252 1.60 -13.03 -15.86
C LEU A 252 0.22 -13.22 -16.49
N ASP A 253 -0.05 -12.53 -17.59
CA ASP A 253 -1.36 -12.58 -18.26
C ASP A 253 -1.60 -13.98 -18.87
N SER A 254 -0.59 -14.59 -19.46
CA SER A 254 -0.67 -15.96 -19.98
C SER A 254 -0.96 -16.96 -18.87
N LEU A 255 -0.27 -16.84 -17.73
CA LEU A 255 -0.45 -17.71 -16.58
C LEU A 255 -1.85 -17.56 -15.97
N ILE A 256 -2.32 -16.31 -15.79
CA ILE A 256 -3.68 -16.02 -15.35
C ILE A 256 -4.72 -16.60 -16.31
N ASN A 257 -4.55 -16.45 -17.63
CA ASN A 257 -5.48 -16.99 -18.61
C ASN A 257 -5.58 -18.53 -18.56
N VAL A 258 -4.51 -19.23 -18.24
CA VAL A 258 -4.54 -20.69 -18.05
C VAL A 258 -5.30 -21.05 -16.78
N ALA A 259 -5.03 -20.37 -15.68
CA ALA A 259 -5.73 -20.57 -14.39
C ALA A 259 -7.22 -20.23 -14.49
N ASP A 260 -7.58 -19.15 -15.18
CA ASP A 260 -8.97 -18.72 -15.39
C ASP A 260 -9.78 -19.76 -16.18
N ARG A 261 -9.21 -20.30 -17.25
CA ARG A 261 -9.82 -21.43 -17.98
C ARG A 261 -10.05 -22.66 -17.10
N ALA A 262 -9.14 -22.95 -16.19
CA ALA A 262 -9.32 -24.01 -15.22
C ALA A 262 -10.40 -23.69 -14.19
N LEU A 263 -10.45 -22.44 -13.69
CA LEU A 263 -11.50 -21.94 -12.81
C LEU A 263 -12.88 -22.01 -13.48
N TYR A 264 -12.98 -21.62 -14.75
CA TYR A 264 -14.22 -21.72 -15.50
C TYR A 264 -14.72 -23.18 -15.56
N ARG A 265 -13.85 -24.16 -15.83
CA ARG A 265 -14.22 -25.60 -15.76
C ARG A 265 -14.70 -26.00 -14.37
N ALA A 266 -14.06 -25.50 -13.30
CA ALA A 266 -14.49 -25.78 -11.93
C ALA A 266 -15.93 -25.25 -11.66
N LYS A 267 -16.24 -24.05 -12.14
CA LYS A 267 -17.58 -23.46 -12.04
C LYS A 267 -18.64 -24.25 -12.84
N GLU A 268 -18.32 -24.65 -14.09
CA GLU A 268 -19.24 -25.42 -14.94
C GLU A 268 -19.52 -26.83 -14.37
N GLN A 269 -18.52 -27.48 -13.83
CA GLN A 269 -18.67 -28.84 -13.28
C GLN A 269 -19.41 -28.89 -11.93
N GLY A 270 -19.94 -27.77 -11.43
CA GLY A 270 -20.78 -27.72 -10.23
C GLY A 270 -20.19 -26.94 -9.06
N ARG A 271 -19.14 -26.17 -9.30
CA ARG A 271 -18.50 -25.29 -8.27
C ARG A 271 -17.88 -26.06 -7.11
N ASN A 272 -17.36 -25.33 -6.10
CA ASN A 272 -16.74 -25.88 -4.90
C ASN A 272 -15.75 -27.01 -5.22
N ARG A 273 -14.84 -26.78 -6.15
CA ARG A 273 -13.83 -27.75 -6.62
C ARG A 273 -12.58 -27.10 -7.17
N VAL A 274 -11.57 -27.92 -7.35
CA VAL A 274 -10.30 -27.57 -8.00
C VAL A 274 -10.25 -28.19 -9.38
N CYS A 275 -9.83 -27.41 -10.39
CA CYS A 275 -9.49 -27.88 -11.73
C CYS A 275 -8.09 -27.35 -12.11
N GLY A 276 -7.38 -28.08 -12.95
CA GLY A 276 -6.09 -27.65 -13.46
C GLY A 276 -5.82 -28.14 -14.87
#